data_ce1310aef2d358620c9a29b8777d6aaa
#
_entry.id   ce1310aef2d358620c9a29b8777d6aaa
#
_cell.length_a   1.000
_cell.length_b   1.000
_cell.length_c   1.000
_cell.angle_alpha   90.00
_cell.angle_beta   90.00
_cell.angle_gamma   90.00
#
_symmetry.space_group_name_H-M   'P 1'
#
loop_
_entity.id
_entity.type
_entity.pdbx_description
1 polymer ?
#
loop_
_entity_poly.entity_id
_entity_poly.type
_entity_poly.pdbx_seq_one_letter_code
_entity_poly.pdbx_strand_id
1 'polypeptide(L)'
;MTSFTWILSILLVTPAASYFIHVDANEEQCFFDRLTSGTKMGLMFEVAEGGFLDIDVKITGPDNKEIYKGERESSGKFTFSAHMDGIYTYCFGNKMSTMTPKAVMFTVEVTEPHQSA
;
A
#
# COMPACT_ATOMS: atom_id res chain seq x y z
N MET A 1 12.60 -36.82 -25.54
CA MET A 1 12.26 -36.49 -25.23
C MET A 1 12.02 -35.68 -24.62
N THR A 2 11.75 -35.34 -24.40
CA THR A 2 11.56 -34.70 -23.87
C THR A 2 10.90 -33.98 -23.24
N SER A 3 10.53 -33.69 -22.93
CA SER A 3 9.89 -33.23 -22.44
C SER A 3 9.77 -32.32 -21.71
N PHE A 4 9.56 -31.92 -21.36
CA PHE A 4 9.42 -31.15 -20.64
C PHE A 4 8.67 -30.62 -19.90
N THR A 5 8.42 -30.52 -19.69
CA THR A 5 7.77 -30.33 -19.12
C THR A 5 7.85 -29.29 -18.33
N TRP A 6 8.13 -28.96 -18.04
CA TRP A 6 8.39 -28.05 -17.25
C TRP A 6 7.46 -27.22 -17.06
N ILE A 7 6.81 -27.01 -17.18
CA ILE A 7 6.00 -26.32 -16.96
C ILE A 7 5.67 -25.64 -16.20
N LEU A 8 5.55 -25.49 -15.89
CA LEU A 8 5.19 -24.87 -15.34
C LEU A 8 4.88 -24.48 -14.37
N SER A 9 4.82 -24.24 -14.06
CA SER A 9 4.83 -23.78 -13.05
C SER A 9 4.11 -22.80 -12.81
N ILE A 10 3.38 -22.71 -12.53
CA ILE A 10 2.69 -21.86 -12.35
C ILE A 10 2.67 -21.27 -11.29
N LEU A 11 2.70 -20.50 -11.06
CA LEU A 11 2.82 -19.84 -10.19
C LEU A 11 1.80 -19.32 -9.63
N LEU A 12 1.50 -19.25 -8.75
CA LEU A 12 0.71 -18.69 -8.08
C LEU A 12 1.12 -17.50 -7.72
N VAL A 13 0.70 -16.46 -8.08
CA VAL A 13 1.14 -15.21 -7.73
C VAL A 13 0.09 -14.49 -7.08
N THR A 14 0.24 -13.95 -5.90
CA THR A 14 -0.72 -13.06 -5.30
C THR A 14 -0.65 -11.74 -6.02
N PRO A 15 -1.78 -11.09 -6.24
CA PRO A 15 -1.78 -9.78 -6.88
C PRO A 15 -1.02 -8.77 -6.03
N ALA A 16 -0.08 -8.10 -6.63
CA ALA A 16 0.68 -7.06 -5.97
C ALA A 16 0.99 -5.99 -6.99
N ALA A 17 0.91 -4.74 -6.56
CA ALA A 17 1.22 -3.62 -7.42
C ALA A 17 2.20 -2.72 -6.72
N SER A 18 3.23 -2.31 -7.44
CA SER A 18 4.27 -1.44 -6.89
C SER A 18 4.24 -0.11 -7.61
N TYR A 19 4.43 0.95 -6.87
CA TYR A 19 4.39 2.30 -7.41
C TYR A 19 5.53 3.13 -6.88
N PHE A 20 5.91 4.11 -7.67
CA PHE A 20 6.94 5.06 -7.26
C PHE A 20 6.34 6.44 -7.50
N ILE A 21 6.15 7.19 -6.43
CA ILE A 21 5.48 8.48 -6.52
C ILE A 21 6.32 9.58 -5.90
N HIS A 22 6.00 10.81 -6.28
CA HIS A 22 6.60 11.99 -5.66
C HIS A 22 5.51 12.75 -4.95
N VAL A 23 5.74 13.05 -3.69
CA VAL A 23 4.81 13.85 -2.90
C VAL A 23 5.47 15.20 -2.70
N ASP A 24 4.92 16.22 -3.31
CA ASP A 24 5.51 17.55 -3.24
C ASP A 24 5.49 18.09 -1.82
N ALA A 25 6.33 19.05 -1.59
CA ALA A 25 6.40 19.69 -0.29
C ALA A 25 5.02 20.19 0.13
N ASN A 26 4.68 19.91 1.35
CA ASN A 26 3.43 20.37 1.95
C ASN A 26 2.17 19.82 1.29
N GLU A 27 2.27 18.69 0.63
CA GLU A 27 1.14 18.06 -0.04
C GLU A 27 0.88 16.66 0.46
N GLU A 28 -0.23 16.12 0.02
CA GLU A 28 -0.63 14.78 0.38
C GLU A 28 -1.17 14.09 -0.86
N GLN A 29 -0.82 12.85 -1.07
CA GLN A 29 -1.37 12.06 -2.16
C GLN A 29 -2.09 10.85 -1.62
N CYS A 30 -3.29 10.63 -2.10
CA CYS A 30 -4.13 9.55 -1.61
C CYS A 30 -4.51 8.61 -2.72
N PHE A 31 -4.66 7.34 -2.35
CA PHE A 31 -5.01 6.28 -3.28
C PHE A 31 -6.19 5.51 -2.71
N PHE A 32 -6.95 4.88 -3.58
CA PHE A 32 -8.20 4.25 -3.20
C PHE A 32 -8.29 2.84 -3.75
N ASP A 33 -8.80 1.94 -2.94
CA ASP A 33 -9.08 0.58 -3.40
C ASP A 33 -10.41 0.14 -2.83
N ARG A 34 -11.21 -0.52 -3.66
CA ARG A 34 -12.46 -1.07 -3.18
C ARG A 34 -12.19 -2.49 -2.71
N LEU A 35 -12.56 -2.76 -1.46
CA LEU A 35 -12.35 -4.08 -0.88
C LEU A 35 -13.66 -4.64 -0.39
N THR A 36 -13.77 -5.96 -0.41
CA THR A 36 -14.91 -6.62 0.20
C THR A 36 -14.51 -7.05 1.61
N SER A 37 -15.51 -7.17 2.47
CA SER A 37 -15.28 -7.56 3.84
C SER A 37 -14.48 -8.86 3.92
N GLY A 38 -13.48 -8.89 4.75
CA GLY A 38 -12.62 -10.06 4.92
C GLY A 38 -11.39 -10.08 4.04
N THR A 39 -11.34 -9.23 3.03
CA THR A 39 -10.17 -9.14 2.16
C THR A 39 -8.99 -8.59 2.96
N LYS A 40 -7.83 -9.18 2.77
CA LYS A 40 -6.63 -8.69 3.43
C LYS A 40 -5.86 -7.78 2.49
N MET A 41 -5.42 -6.67 3.02
CA MET A 41 -4.63 -5.72 2.26
C MET A 41 -3.33 -5.44 3.00
N GLY A 42 -2.23 -5.51 2.29
CA GLY A 42 -0.93 -5.19 2.85
C GLY A 42 -0.35 -4.00 2.13
N LEU A 43 0.16 -3.05 2.88
CA LEU A 43 0.81 -1.87 2.34
C LEU A 43 2.24 -1.83 2.86
N MET A 44 3.19 -1.81 1.93
CA MET A 44 4.58 -1.67 2.27
C MET A 44 5.09 -0.42 1.61
N PHE A 45 5.87 0.38 2.30
CA PHE A 45 6.38 1.61 1.71
C PHE A 45 7.77 1.92 2.21
N GLU A 46 8.47 2.73 1.43
CA GLU A 46 9.81 3.19 1.78
C GLU A 46 10.04 4.54 1.12
N VAL A 47 10.57 5.48 1.88
CA VAL A 47 10.91 6.79 1.32
C VAL A 47 12.29 6.68 0.72
N ALA A 48 12.37 6.85 -0.60
CA ALA A 48 13.61 6.67 -1.33
C ALA A 48 14.45 7.93 -1.36
N GLU A 49 13.82 9.10 -1.36
CA GLU A 49 14.53 10.36 -1.44
C GLU A 49 13.78 11.48 -0.76
N GLY A 50 14.50 12.45 -0.28
CA GLY A 50 13.91 13.70 0.15
C GLY A 50 13.95 13.93 1.65
N GLY A 51 14.40 15.10 2.04
CA GLY A 51 14.39 15.53 3.44
C GLY A 51 15.06 14.53 4.35
N PHE A 52 14.38 14.19 5.43
CA PHE A 52 14.90 13.20 6.37
C PHE A 52 14.40 11.80 6.05
N LEU A 53 13.98 11.59 4.82
CA LEU A 53 13.47 10.30 4.36
C LEU A 53 12.28 9.86 5.20
N ASP A 54 11.36 10.76 5.42
CA ASP A 54 10.19 10.48 6.25
C ASP A 54 8.92 10.91 5.56
N ILE A 55 7.83 10.27 5.89
CA ILE A 55 6.52 10.54 5.29
C ILE A 55 5.44 10.17 6.30
N ASP A 56 4.33 10.86 6.24
CA ASP A 56 3.18 10.50 7.07
C ASP A 56 2.31 9.54 6.27
N VAL A 57 1.77 8.54 6.94
CA VAL A 57 0.92 7.54 6.29
C VAL A 57 -0.38 7.42 7.07
N LYS A 58 -1.50 7.39 6.35
CA LYS A 58 -2.79 7.23 6.98
C LYS A 58 -3.66 6.31 6.15
N ILE A 59 -4.34 5.38 6.78
CA ILE A 59 -5.26 4.48 6.11
C ILE A 59 -6.62 4.63 6.77
N THR A 60 -7.64 4.85 5.94
CA THR A 60 -9.00 5.11 6.42
C THR A 60 -9.96 4.17 5.72
N GLY A 61 -10.93 3.66 6.44
CA GLY A 61 -11.95 2.78 5.89
C GLY A 61 -13.14 3.53 5.32
N PRO A 62 -14.11 2.78 4.78
CA PRO A 62 -15.28 3.39 4.15
C PRO A 62 -16.14 4.16 5.12
N ASP A 63 -16.06 3.83 6.40
CA ASP A 63 -16.82 4.50 7.44
C ASP A 63 -16.03 5.63 8.07
N ASN A 64 -14.94 6.04 7.41
CA ASN A 64 -14.06 7.08 7.89
C ASN A 64 -13.30 6.70 9.16
N LYS A 65 -13.30 5.41 9.47
CA LYS A 65 -12.58 4.95 10.63
C LYS A 65 -11.10 4.89 10.30
N GLU A 66 -10.29 5.48 11.15
CA GLU A 66 -8.86 5.47 10.95
C GLU A 66 -8.32 4.09 11.29
N ILE A 67 -7.72 3.44 10.33
CA ILE A 67 -7.19 2.09 10.50
C ILE A 67 -5.74 2.14 10.92
N TYR A 68 -5.00 3.07 10.34
CA TYR A 68 -3.59 3.21 10.65
C TYR A 68 -3.16 4.65 10.46
N LYS A 69 -2.29 5.11 11.34
CA LYS A 69 -1.72 6.43 11.21
C LYS A 69 -0.28 6.39 11.68
N GLY A 70 0.64 6.71 10.80
CA GLY A 70 2.05 6.77 11.13
C GLY A 70 2.57 8.15 10.80
N GLU A 71 3.42 8.69 11.67
CA GLU A 71 3.98 10.00 11.44
C GLU A 71 5.47 9.93 11.27
N ARG A 72 5.96 10.56 10.22
CA ARG A 72 7.38 10.70 9.95
C ARG A 72 8.09 9.35 9.93
N GLU A 73 7.56 8.45 9.16
CA GLU A 73 8.12 7.12 9.04
C GLU A 73 8.93 7.00 7.76
N SER A 74 10.09 6.36 7.84
CA SER A 74 10.92 6.20 6.65
C SER A 74 10.57 4.93 5.89
N SER A 75 9.99 3.96 6.55
CA SER A 75 9.51 2.75 5.89
C SER A 75 8.54 2.07 6.82
N GLY A 76 7.73 1.19 6.26
CA GLY A 76 6.81 0.44 7.09
C GLY A 76 6.06 -0.60 6.31
N LYS A 77 5.40 -1.47 7.05
CA LYS A 77 4.56 -2.49 6.48
C LYS A 77 3.35 -2.64 7.36
N PHE A 78 2.18 -2.55 6.79
CA PHE A 78 0.96 -2.65 7.54
C PHE A 78 -0.03 -3.55 6.81
N THR A 79 -0.60 -4.50 7.53
CA THR A 79 -1.56 -5.43 6.95
C THR A 79 -2.83 -5.39 7.78
N PHE A 80 -3.96 -5.37 7.11
CA PHE A 80 -5.24 -5.37 7.81
C PHE A 80 -6.26 -6.13 6.99
N SER A 81 -7.36 -6.52 7.65
CA SER A 81 -8.48 -7.14 6.97
C SER A 81 -9.60 -6.11 6.86
N ALA A 82 -10.22 -6.04 5.70
CA ALA A 82 -11.32 -5.11 5.52
C ALA A 82 -12.47 -5.49 6.44
N HIS A 83 -12.95 -4.55 7.23
CA HIS A 83 -14.01 -4.81 8.19
C HIS A 83 -15.39 -4.63 7.58
N MET A 84 -15.46 -4.10 6.38
CA MET A 84 -16.72 -3.95 5.67
C MET A 84 -16.41 -3.71 4.21
N ASP A 85 -17.43 -3.88 3.36
CA ASP A 85 -17.27 -3.58 1.95
C ASP A 85 -17.16 -2.09 1.75
N GLY A 86 -16.36 -1.66 0.82
CA GLY A 86 -16.30 -0.25 0.48
C GLY A 86 -14.93 0.20 0.04
N ILE A 87 -14.77 1.52 0.00
CA ILE A 87 -13.54 2.14 -0.48
C ILE A 87 -12.61 2.40 0.70
N TYR A 88 -11.40 1.89 0.58
CA TYR A 88 -10.36 2.13 1.56
C TYR A 88 -9.37 3.10 0.96
N THR A 89 -8.95 4.09 1.75
CA THR A 89 -8.10 5.16 1.29
C THR A 89 -6.78 5.11 2.05
N TYR A 90 -5.68 5.23 1.33
CA TYR A 90 -4.39 5.33 1.99
C TYR A 90 -3.65 6.53 1.41
N CYS A 91 -3.09 7.34 2.30
CA CYS A 91 -2.52 8.63 1.94
C CYS A 91 -1.09 8.75 2.43
N PHE A 92 -0.28 9.40 1.61
CA PHE A 92 1.10 9.73 1.98
C PHE A 92 1.19 11.23 2.05
N GLY A 93 1.55 11.74 3.22
CA GLY A 93 1.55 13.17 3.47
C GLY A 93 2.93 13.73 3.71
N ASN A 94 3.23 14.84 3.07
CA ASN A 94 4.52 15.51 3.21
C ASN A 94 4.34 16.90 3.80
N LYS A 95 3.46 17.02 4.79
CA LYS A 95 3.19 18.32 5.37
C LYS A 95 4.30 18.85 6.25
N MET A 96 5.16 17.96 6.72
CA MET A 96 6.25 18.36 7.58
C MET A 96 7.36 19.05 6.80
N SER A 97 7.32 18.98 5.48
CA SER A 97 8.40 19.53 4.67
C SER A 97 7.83 20.65 3.82
N THR A 98 8.40 21.82 3.94
CA THR A 98 7.91 22.97 3.20
C THR A 98 8.68 23.22 1.91
N MET A 99 9.80 22.54 1.73
CA MET A 99 10.63 22.81 0.57
C MET A 99 11.11 21.56 -0.15
N THR A 100 10.95 20.41 0.43
CA THR A 100 11.54 19.20 -0.12
C THR A 100 10.48 18.18 -0.50
N PRO A 101 10.42 17.81 -1.77
CA PRO A 101 9.54 16.70 -2.14
C PRO A 101 10.09 15.39 -1.64
N LYS A 102 9.24 14.40 -1.52
CA LYS A 102 9.64 13.07 -1.09
C LYS A 102 9.32 12.08 -2.19
N ALA A 103 10.25 11.17 -2.44
CA ALA A 103 10.00 10.09 -3.39
C ALA A 103 9.70 8.85 -2.56
N VAL A 104 8.55 8.25 -2.80
CA VAL A 104 8.08 7.11 -2.03
C VAL A 104 7.82 5.93 -2.94
N MET A 105 8.36 4.78 -2.56
CA MET A 105 8.02 3.54 -3.24
C MET A 105 7.06 2.82 -2.35
N PHE A 106 5.98 2.30 -2.90
CA PHE A 106 5.08 1.49 -2.09
C PHE A 106 4.51 0.34 -2.90
N THR A 107 4.16 -0.71 -2.18
CA THR A 107 3.60 -1.92 -2.78
C THR A 107 2.32 -2.24 -2.05
N VAL A 108 1.30 -2.59 -2.82
CA VAL A 108 0.01 -2.97 -2.27
C VAL A 108 -0.26 -4.41 -2.66
N GLU A 109 -0.61 -5.23 -1.68
CA GLU A 109 -1.00 -6.60 -1.92
C GLU A 109 -2.41 -6.79 -1.42
N VAL A 110 -3.24 -7.44 -2.21
CA VAL A 110 -4.62 -7.70 -1.83
C VAL A 110 -4.86 -9.19 -1.94
N THR A 111 -5.33 -9.80 -0.86
CA THR A 111 -5.60 -11.23 -0.82
C THR A 111 -7.07 -11.44 -0.48
N GLU A 112 -7.76 -12.12 -1.38
CA GLU A 112 -9.17 -12.40 -1.18
C GLU A 112 -9.37 -13.34 -0.02
N PRO A 113 -10.49 -13.25 0.61
CA PRO A 113 -10.72 -14.07 1.78
C PRO A 113 -10.88 -15.47 1.44
N HIS A 114 -11.13 -16.07 0.54
CA HIS A 114 -11.28 -17.32 0.52
C HIS A 114 -11.03 -18.04 -0.43
N GLN A 115 -10.59 -18.60 -0.46
CA GLN A 115 -10.23 -19.15 -1.22
C GLN A 115 -10.49 -20.38 -1.13
N SER A 116 -10.85 -20.81 -0.80
CA SER A 116 -11.01 -21.87 -0.62
C SER A 116 -11.29 -22.67 -1.09
N ALA A 117 -11.26 -22.90 -1.29
CA ALA A 117 -11.52 -23.76 -1.58
C ALA A 117 -11.78 -24.39 -1.74
#